data_e07a22000bc823c6861f98dc0bb1cf56
#
_entry.id   e07a22000bc823c6861f98dc0bb1cf56
#
_cell.length_a   1.000
_cell.length_b   1.000
_cell.length_c   1.000
_cell.angle_alpha   90.00
_cell.angle_beta   90.00
_cell.angle_gamma   90.00
#
_symmetry.space_group_name_H-M   'P 1'
#
loop_
_entity.id
_entity.type
_entity.pdbx_description
1 polymer ?
#
loop_
_entity_poly.entity_id
_entity_poly.type
_entity_poly.pdbx_seq_one_letter_code
_entity_poly.pdbx_strand_id
1 'polypeptide(L)'
;SAKNINLDDPTIAADFSVATDGLEAPWGRARLVFIYDQGRMSNPPRSMQEMYEYAKEHPGRLTYPEPPNFHGTTFLKQALLETTQHIDWLSEPHSGERFDTATKPLWEFLDSLHPHLWRTGREFPDSAEVMMDLFSDGLLDIGLSFNPNDASQRIIDGRFASSVRT
;
A
#
# COMPACT_ATOMS: atom_id res chain seq x y z
N SER A 1 27.98 -18.68 -13.19
CA SER A 1 27.62 -19.76 -12.24
C SER A 1 27.11 -19.14 -10.95
N ALA A 2 25.89 -19.45 -10.60
CA ALA A 2 25.15 -18.92 -9.45
C ALA A 2 25.66 -19.47 -8.10
N LYS A 3 26.96 -19.42 -7.83
CA LYS A 3 27.54 -19.94 -6.56
C LYS A 3 27.13 -19.12 -5.31
N ASN A 4 26.49 -17.96 -5.49
CA ASN A 4 26.17 -17.04 -4.40
C ASN A 4 24.66 -16.81 -4.23
N ILE A 5 23.81 -17.53 -4.96
CA ILE A 5 22.36 -17.42 -4.86
C ILE A 5 21.83 -18.73 -4.30
N ASN A 6 21.16 -18.68 -3.17
CA ASN A 6 20.44 -19.83 -2.61
C ASN A 6 19.08 -19.97 -3.31
N LEU A 7 18.97 -20.86 -4.28
CA LEU A 7 17.74 -21.09 -5.04
C LEU A 7 16.59 -21.67 -4.19
N ASP A 8 16.90 -22.22 -3.01
CA ASP A 8 15.90 -22.74 -2.07
C ASP A 8 15.35 -21.65 -1.14
N ASP A 9 15.86 -20.43 -1.21
CA ASP A 9 15.32 -19.31 -0.46
C ASP A 9 13.91 -18.98 -1.02
N PRO A 10 12.83 -19.05 -0.19
CA PRO A 10 11.47 -18.79 -0.63
C PRO A 10 11.29 -17.43 -1.31
N THR A 11 12.18 -16.48 -0.99
CA THR A 11 12.15 -15.12 -1.56
C THR A 11 12.78 -15.02 -2.95
N ILE A 12 13.40 -16.09 -3.42
CA ILE A 12 14.03 -16.23 -4.73
C ILE A 12 13.31 -17.28 -5.57
N ALA A 13 12.70 -18.27 -4.89
CA ALA A 13 12.02 -19.37 -5.53
C ALA A 13 10.74 -18.97 -6.29
N ALA A 14 10.14 -17.84 -5.95
CA ALA A 14 8.94 -17.34 -6.62
C ALA A 14 8.93 -15.80 -6.69
N ASP A 15 8.41 -15.25 -7.80
CA ASP A 15 8.04 -13.86 -7.97
C ASP A 15 6.54 -13.76 -8.26
N PHE A 16 5.82 -12.92 -7.50
CA PHE A 16 4.35 -12.82 -7.55
C PHE A 16 3.62 -14.18 -7.55
N SER A 17 4.10 -15.10 -6.72
CA SER A 17 3.59 -16.48 -6.61
C SER A 17 3.83 -17.39 -7.84
N VAL A 18 4.61 -16.93 -8.81
CA VAL A 18 5.06 -17.73 -9.95
C VAL A 18 6.46 -18.27 -9.66
N ALA A 19 6.67 -19.58 -9.85
CA ALA A 19 7.98 -20.19 -9.66
C ALA A 19 9.01 -19.57 -10.63
N THR A 20 10.17 -19.18 -10.12
CA THR A 20 11.24 -18.59 -10.94
C THR A 20 12.10 -19.65 -11.63
N ASP A 21 12.07 -20.89 -11.13
CA ASP A 21 12.86 -22.04 -11.64
C ASP A 21 14.36 -21.74 -11.80
N GLY A 22 14.87 -20.79 -11.01
CA GLY A 22 16.26 -20.35 -11.09
C GLY A 22 16.63 -19.52 -12.34
N LEU A 23 15.63 -19.06 -13.10
CA LEU A 23 15.80 -18.22 -14.29
C LEU A 23 15.91 -16.74 -13.95
N GLU A 24 15.62 -16.36 -12.71
CA GLU A 24 15.67 -14.98 -12.23
C GLU A 24 16.75 -14.80 -11.17
N ALA A 25 17.41 -13.66 -11.20
CA ALA A 25 18.37 -13.23 -10.19
C ALA A 25 17.85 -11.93 -9.54
N PRO A 26 17.24 -11.98 -8.36
CA PRO A 26 16.71 -10.80 -7.70
C PRO A 26 17.86 -9.86 -7.32
N TRP A 27 17.76 -8.60 -7.68
CA TRP A 27 18.70 -7.53 -7.31
C TRP A 27 18.12 -6.57 -6.26
N GLY A 28 16.81 -6.69 -5.96
CA GLY A 28 16.11 -5.89 -4.98
C GLY A 28 14.73 -6.45 -4.69
N ARG A 29 14.07 -5.89 -3.69
CA ARG A 29 12.69 -6.21 -3.35
C ARG A 29 11.86 -4.96 -3.37
N ALA A 30 10.80 -4.96 -4.15
CA ALA A 30 9.72 -4.01 -4.04
C ALA A 30 8.71 -4.52 -2.99
N ARG A 31 8.23 -3.63 -2.13
CA ARG A 31 7.11 -3.91 -1.23
C ARG A 31 6.31 -2.63 -1.03
N LEU A 32 5.01 -2.77 -0.86
CA LEU A 32 4.20 -1.63 -0.46
C LEU A 32 4.69 -1.13 0.90
N VAL A 33 5.01 0.15 0.96
CA VAL A 33 5.38 0.86 2.17
C VAL A 33 4.54 2.12 2.30
N PHE A 34 4.24 2.48 3.54
CA PHE A 34 3.60 3.75 3.87
C PHE A 34 4.67 4.73 4.33
N ILE A 35 4.55 5.96 3.87
CA ILE A 35 5.48 7.05 4.17
C ILE A 35 4.72 8.07 4.99
N TYR A 36 5.29 8.53 6.10
CA TYR A 36 4.68 9.49 7.00
C TYR A 36 5.70 10.50 7.52
N ASP A 37 5.26 11.64 8.00
CA ASP A 37 6.11 12.63 8.64
C ASP A 37 6.02 12.49 10.17
N GLN A 38 7.11 12.02 10.79
CA GLN A 38 7.21 11.84 12.24
C GLN A 38 7.00 13.16 13.02
N GLY A 39 7.27 14.31 12.39
CA GLY A 39 7.00 15.61 12.97
C GLY A 39 5.51 15.94 13.07
N ARG A 40 4.67 15.30 12.27
CA ARG A 40 3.20 15.48 12.26
C ARG A 40 2.48 14.31 12.91
N MET A 41 3.02 13.09 12.79
CA MET A 41 2.41 11.85 13.22
C MET A 41 3.41 11.02 14.02
N SER A 42 3.33 11.05 15.34
CA SER A 42 4.24 10.30 16.20
C SER A 42 3.96 8.79 16.22
N ASN A 43 2.71 8.38 16.01
CA ASN A 43 2.26 6.99 16.01
C ASN A 43 1.52 6.70 14.70
N PRO A 44 2.22 6.24 13.65
CA PRO A 44 1.57 5.92 12.39
C PRO A 44 0.69 4.67 12.51
N PRO A 45 -0.44 4.60 11.78
CA PRO A 45 -1.28 3.42 11.71
C PRO A 45 -0.50 2.20 11.20
N ARG A 46 -0.75 1.03 11.78
CA ARG A 46 -0.08 -0.24 11.46
C ARG A 46 -1.02 -1.29 10.89
N SER A 47 -2.30 -0.96 10.73
CA SER A 47 -3.33 -1.80 10.14
C SER A 47 -4.35 -0.94 9.40
N MET A 48 -5.16 -1.57 8.54
CA MET A 48 -6.26 -0.86 7.87
C MET A 48 -7.30 -0.36 8.87
N GLN A 49 -7.52 -1.07 9.97
CA GLN A 49 -8.41 -0.61 11.03
C GLN A 49 -7.88 0.66 11.69
N GLU A 50 -6.58 0.70 12.03
CA GLU A 50 -5.96 1.90 12.60
C GLU A 50 -5.93 3.07 11.58
N MET A 51 -5.79 2.78 10.28
CA MET A 51 -5.93 3.79 9.22
C MET A 51 -7.34 4.39 9.17
N TYR A 52 -8.36 3.57 9.34
CA TYR A 52 -9.74 4.04 9.41
C TYR A 52 -9.96 4.94 10.64
N GLU A 53 -9.48 4.52 11.82
CA GLU A 53 -9.60 5.36 13.03
C GLU A 53 -8.84 6.69 12.85
N TYR A 54 -7.63 6.64 12.28
CA TYR A 54 -6.87 7.85 11.95
C TYR A 54 -7.63 8.76 11.00
N ALA A 55 -8.21 8.22 9.92
CA ALA A 55 -8.97 8.99 8.95
C ALA A 55 -10.21 9.66 9.58
N LYS A 56 -10.86 9.02 10.55
CA LYS A 56 -11.98 9.62 11.31
C LYS A 56 -11.54 10.80 12.17
N GLU A 57 -10.38 10.67 12.82
CA GLU A 57 -9.82 11.72 13.68
C GLU A 57 -9.23 12.88 12.86
N HIS A 58 -8.73 12.59 11.66
CA HIS A 58 -8.07 13.53 10.76
C HIS A 58 -8.70 13.50 9.35
N PRO A 59 -9.97 13.89 9.21
CA PRO A 59 -10.67 13.78 7.92
C PRO A 59 -9.98 14.60 6.82
N GLY A 60 -9.90 14.00 5.64
CA GLY A 60 -9.25 14.58 4.47
C GLY A 60 -7.73 14.45 4.42
N ARG A 61 -7.11 13.82 5.42
CA ARG A 61 -5.64 13.72 5.52
C ARG A 61 -5.07 12.40 4.96
N LEU A 62 -5.93 11.49 4.53
CA LEU A 62 -5.59 10.19 3.97
C LEU A 62 -6.27 10.00 2.62
N THR A 63 -5.60 9.33 1.70
CA THR A 63 -6.16 8.82 0.43
C THR A 63 -5.29 7.70 -0.13
N TYR A 64 -5.63 7.20 -1.32
CA TYR A 64 -4.84 6.29 -2.12
C TYR A 64 -5.04 6.62 -3.61
N PRO A 65 -4.11 6.26 -4.53
CA PRO A 65 -4.27 6.51 -5.95
C PRO A 65 -5.46 5.76 -6.55
N GLU A 66 -6.13 6.38 -7.51
CA GLU A 66 -7.30 5.79 -8.18
C GLU A 66 -6.94 4.49 -8.91
N PRO A 67 -7.67 3.38 -8.68
CA PRO A 67 -7.56 2.21 -9.56
C PRO A 67 -7.95 2.54 -11.01
N PRO A 68 -7.30 1.96 -12.01
CA PRO A 68 -6.41 0.80 -11.96
C PRO A 68 -4.93 1.09 -11.68
N ASN A 69 -4.58 2.26 -11.15
CA ASN A 69 -3.21 2.54 -10.74
C ASN A 69 -2.69 1.42 -9.84
N PHE A 70 -1.44 0.98 -10.07
CA PHE A 70 -0.83 -0.14 -9.37
C PHE A 70 -0.79 0.06 -7.85
N HIS A 71 -0.47 1.26 -7.37
CA HIS A 71 -0.43 1.59 -5.94
C HIS A 71 -1.83 1.54 -5.32
N GLY A 72 -2.82 2.14 -5.99
CA GLY A 72 -4.21 2.10 -5.52
C GLY A 72 -4.78 0.69 -5.49
N THR A 73 -4.57 -0.08 -6.57
CA THR A 73 -4.97 -1.49 -6.62
C THR A 73 -4.31 -2.30 -5.50
N THR A 74 -3.03 -2.03 -5.18
CA THR A 74 -2.34 -2.75 -4.10
C THR A 74 -2.82 -2.31 -2.72
N PHE A 75 -3.18 -1.02 -2.53
CA PHE A 75 -3.84 -0.58 -1.31
C PHE A 75 -5.15 -1.36 -1.08
N LEU A 76 -5.99 -1.51 -2.11
CA LEU A 76 -7.23 -2.29 -2.02
C LEU A 76 -6.96 -3.77 -1.73
N LYS A 77 -5.91 -4.37 -2.33
CA LYS A 77 -5.50 -5.75 -2.03
C LYS A 77 -5.04 -5.89 -0.58
N GLN A 78 -4.28 -4.93 -0.05
CA GLN A 78 -3.88 -4.94 1.36
C GLN A 78 -5.10 -4.84 2.27
N ALA A 79 -6.04 -3.95 1.97
CA ALA A 79 -7.28 -3.83 2.72
C ALA A 79 -8.11 -5.13 2.65
N LEU A 80 -8.19 -5.78 1.49
CA LEU A 80 -8.85 -7.08 1.33
C LEU A 80 -8.21 -8.15 2.22
N LEU A 81 -6.87 -8.25 2.22
CA LEU A 81 -6.14 -9.23 3.03
C LEU A 81 -6.39 -9.06 4.53
N GLU A 82 -6.56 -7.82 5.00
CA GLU A 82 -6.80 -7.53 6.42
C GLU A 82 -8.27 -7.64 6.83
N THR A 83 -9.21 -7.53 5.89
CA THR A 83 -10.64 -7.52 6.20
C THR A 83 -11.34 -8.85 5.93
N THR A 84 -10.84 -9.64 4.95
CA THR A 84 -11.47 -10.93 4.62
C THR A 84 -11.21 -12.00 5.66
N GLN A 85 -12.19 -12.87 5.87
CA GLN A 85 -12.05 -14.10 6.66
C GLN A 85 -11.66 -15.31 5.80
N HIS A 86 -11.48 -15.13 4.49
CA HIS A 86 -11.29 -16.19 3.50
C HIS A 86 -10.01 -16.00 2.69
N ILE A 87 -8.86 -15.79 3.37
CA ILE A 87 -7.56 -15.56 2.73
C ILE A 87 -7.16 -16.71 1.80
N ASP A 88 -7.45 -17.95 2.19
CA ASP A 88 -7.20 -19.14 1.40
C ASP A 88 -7.91 -19.13 0.04
N TRP A 89 -9.07 -18.48 -0.05
CA TRP A 89 -9.79 -18.37 -1.32
C TRP A 89 -9.12 -17.41 -2.31
N LEU A 90 -8.28 -16.51 -1.83
CA LEU A 90 -7.62 -15.49 -2.68
C LEU A 90 -6.47 -16.08 -3.53
N SER A 91 -6.03 -17.31 -3.26
CA SER A 91 -4.97 -17.98 -4.02
C SER A 91 -5.46 -18.60 -5.34
N GLU A 92 -6.78 -18.68 -5.56
CA GLU A 92 -7.38 -19.30 -6.73
C GLU A 92 -8.30 -18.29 -7.45
N PRO A 93 -8.47 -18.41 -8.78
CA PRO A 93 -9.47 -17.62 -9.49
C PRO A 93 -10.87 -17.95 -8.99
N HIS A 94 -11.61 -16.96 -8.56
CA HIS A 94 -12.97 -17.11 -8.07
C HIS A 94 -13.94 -16.23 -8.84
N SER A 95 -15.18 -16.70 -8.93
CA SER A 95 -16.32 -15.95 -9.48
C SER A 95 -17.59 -16.25 -8.68
N GLY A 96 -18.60 -15.38 -8.81
CA GLY A 96 -19.89 -15.56 -8.17
C GLY A 96 -19.81 -15.49 -6.65
N GLU A 97 -20.57 -16.33 -5.95
CA GLU A 97 -20.81 -16.26 -4.51
C GLU A 97 -19.54 -16.26 -3.65
N ARG A 98 -18.51 -17.01 -4.05
CA ARG A 98 -17.22 -17.01 -3.33
C ARG A 98 -16.51 -15.66 -3.40
N PHE A 99 -16.51 -15.03 -4.59
CA PHE A 99 -15.94 -13.71 -4.77
C PHE A 99 -16.70 -12.69 -3.92
N ASP A 100 -18.02 -12.67 -4.02
CA ASP A 100 -18.87 -11.75 -3.27
C ASP A 100 -18.68 -11.90 -1.76
N THR A 101 -18.63 -13.15 -1.27
CA THR A 101 -18.42 -13.44 0.16
C THR A 101 -17.03 -12.97 0.63
N ALA A 102 -15.98 -13.26 -0.14
CA ALA A 102 -14.60 -12.89 0.24
C ALA A 102 -14.37 -11.37 0.20
N THR A 103 -15.03 -10.65 -0.71
CA THR A 103 -14.81 -9.22 -0.91
C THR A 103 -15.79 -8.32 -0.16
N LYS A 104 -16.92 -8.85 0.32
CA LYS A 104 -17.92 -8.07 1.06
C LYS A 104 -17.33 -7.25 2.22
N PRO A 105 -16.46 -7.80 3.10
CA PRO A 105 -15.87 -7.03 4.18
C PRO A 105 -15.00 -5.86 3.69
N LEU A 106 -14.34 -6.02 2.54
CA LEU A 106 -13.59 -4.93 1.92
C LEU A 106 -14.50 -3.77 1.53
N TRP A 107 -15.63 -4.07 0.86
CA TRP A 107 -16.57 -3.03 0.43
C TRP A 107 -17.19 -2.30 1.63
N GLU A 108 -17.58 -3.01 2.67
CA GLU A 108 -18.09 -2.43 3.92
C GLU A 108 -17.04 -1.53 4.60
N PHE A 109 -15.77 -1.95 4.59
CA PHE A 109 -14.65 -1.15 5.08
C PHE A 109 -14.47 0.12 4.24
N LEU A 110 -14.46 0.03 2.91
CA LEU A 110 -14.30 1.18 2.01
C LEU A 110 -15.47 2.16 2.11
N ASP A 111 -16.70 1.67 2.21
CA ASP A 111 -17.88 2.51 2.42
C ASP A 111 -17.77 3.32 3.73
N SER A 112 -17.16 2.72 4.76
CA SER A 112 -16.89 3.39 6.02
C SER A 112 -15.71 4.36 5.94
N LEU A 113 -14.66 4.03 5.20
CA LEU A 113 -13.43 4.81 5.09
C LEU A 113 -13.59 6.03 4.18
N HIS A 114 -14.20 5.89 3.00
CA HIS A 114 -14.24 6.92 1.95
C HIS A 114 -14.77 8.27 2.42
N PRO A 115 -15.83 8.39 3.26
CA PRO A 115 -16.29 9.68 3.74
C PRO A 115 -15.24 10.50 4.50
N HIS A 116 -14.21 9.84 5.03
CA HIS A 116 -13.13 10.46 5.81
C HIS A 116 -11.86 10.73 4.99
N LEU A 117 -11.79 10.25 3.74
CA LEU A 117 -10.64 10.47 2.88
C LEU A 117 -10.58 11.90 2.32
N TRP A 118 -9.42 12.24 1.74
CA TRP A 118 -9.22 13.45 0.98
C TRP A 118 -10.37 13.64 -0.01
N ARG A 119 -10.89 14.87 -0.10
CA ARG A 119 -12.08 15.23 -0.89
C ARG A 119 -13.30 14.33 -0.62
N THR A 120 -13.41 13.83 0.61
CA THR A 120 -14.51 12.94 1.04
C THR A 120 -14.62 11.65 0.20
N GLY A 121 -13.49 11.16 -0.34
CA GLY A 121 -13.44 9.95 -1.16
C GLY A 121 -14.22 10.02 -2.48
N ARG A 122 -14.48 11.23 -2.99
CA ARG A 122 -15.16 11.45 -4.28
C ARG A 122 -14.17 11.64 -5.43
N GLU A 123 -12.95 12.00 -5.10
CA GLU A 123 -11.84 12.16 -6.01
C GLU A 123 -10.62 11.50 -5.39
N PHE A 124 -9.78 10.94 -6.25
CA PHE A 124 -8.55 10.25 -5.86
C PHE A 124 -7.40 10.78 -6.72
N PRO A 125 -6.14 10.74 -6.22
CA PRO A 125 -4.99 11.07 -7.05
C PRO A 125 -4.85 10.11 -8.24
N ASP A 126 -4.59 10.61 -9.42
CA ASP A 126 -4.43 9.82 -10.65
C ASP A 126 -3.20 8.89 -10.58
N SER A 127 -2.23 9.22 -9.73
CA SER A 127 -0.97 8.47 -9.61
C SER A 127 -0.36 8.57 -8.22
N ALA A 128 0.59 7.67 -7.93
CA ALA A 128 1.38 7.74 -6.71
C ALA A 128 2.21 9.02 -6.62
N GLU A 129 2.71 9.57 -7.75
CA GLU A 129 3.46 10.83 -7.75
C GLU A 129 2.57 12.00 -7.33
N VAL A 130 1.35 12.09 -7.87
CA VAL A 130 0.37 13.12 -7.44
C VAL A 130 0.06 12.98 -5.96
N MET A 131 -0.11 11.76 -5.45
CA MET A 131 -0.28 11.52 -4.02
C MET A 131 0.92 11.99 -3.20
N MET A 132 2.15 11.73 -3.68
CA MET A 132 3.37 12.15 -3.00
C MET A 132 3.58 13.67 -3.04
N ASP A 133 3.13 14.36 -4.09
CA ASP A 133 3.11 15.83 -4.15
C ASP A 133 2.14 16.38 -3.09
N LEU A 134 0.92 15.84 -3.00
CA LEU A 134 -0.05 16.20 -1.96
C LEU A 134 0.51 15.96 -0.54
N PHE A 135 1.26 14.87 -0.34
CA PHE A 135 1.94 14.59 0.92
C PHE A 135 3.03 15.63 1.21
N SER A 136 3.87 15.95 0.22
CA SER A 136 4.93 16.95 0.32
C SER A 136 4.38 18.33 0.67
N ASP A 137 3.27 18.70 0.06
CA ASP A 137 2.55 19.96 0.30
C ASP A 137 1.82 20.00 1.66
N GLY A 138 1.85 18.88 2.39
CA GLY A 138 1.23 18.76 3.70
C GLY A 138 -0.30 18.64 3.66
N LEU A 139 -0.88 18.31 2.51
CA LEU A 139 -2.32 18.05 2.37
C LEU A 139 -2.68 16.64 2.81
N LEU A 140 -1.75 15.70 2.70
CA LEU A 140 -1.86 14.34 3.21
C LEU A 140 -0.84 14.08 4.31
N ASP A 141 -1.15 13.15 5.21
CA ASP A 141 -0.25 12.72 6.29
C ASP A 141 0.43 11.39 6.00
N ILE A 142 -0.08 10.64 5.02
CA ILE A 142 0.46 9.34 4.61
C ILE A 142 0.60 9.30 3.08
N GLY A 143 1.76 8.86 2.60
CA GLY A 143 2.06 8.53 1.22
C GLY A 143 2.25 7.03 1.02
N LEU A 144 2.29 6.57 -0.23
CA LEU A 144 2.53 5.18 -0.64
C LEU A 144 3.72 5.08 -1.57
N SER A 145 4.55 4.05 -1.40
CA SER A 145 5.59 3.70 -2.36
C SER A 145 5.81 2.19 -2.41
N PHE A 146 6.40 1.70 -3.51
CA PHE A 146 6.94 0.34 -3.60
C PHE A 146 8.46 0.28 -3.38
N ASN A 147 9.09 1.43 -3.18
CA ASN A 147 10.51 1.51 -2.88
C ASN A 147 10.71 1.87 -1.40
N PRO A 148 11.21 0.96 -0.56
CA PRO A 148 11.48 1.25 0.85
C PRO A 148 12.46 2.41 1.08
N ASN A 149 13.25 2.77 0.07
CA ASN A 149 14.22 3.86 0.13
C ASN A 149 13.68 5.19 -0.45
N ASP A 150 12.45 5.24 -0.93
CA ASP A 150 11.87 6.41 -1.59
C ASP A 150 11.87 7.65 -0.68
N ALA A 151 11.43 7.49 0.57
CA ALA A 151 11.45 8.58 1.55
C ALA A 151 12.87 9.12 1.76
N SER A 152 13.86 8.24 1.94
CA SER A 152 15.26 8.64 2.13
C SER A 152 15.82 9.37 0.90
N GLN A 153 15.50 8.90 -0.31
CA GLN A 153 15.93 9.56 -1.54
C GLN A 153 15.31 10.95 -1.68
N ARG A 154 14.01 11.10 -1.42
CA ARG A 154 13.32 12.40 -1.49
C ARG A 154 13.80 13.38 -0.42
N ILE A 155 14.26 12.90 0.74
CA ILE A 155 14.93 13.75 1.75
C ILE A 155 16.27 14.27 1.20
N ILE A 156 17.08 13.39 0.61
CA ILE A 156 18.38 13.77 -0.02
C ILE A 156 18.17 14.81 -1.11
N ASP A 157 17.16 14.62 -1.94
CA ASP A 157 16.79 15.52 -3.04
C ASP A 157 16.13 16.84 -2.56
N GLY A 158 15.93 17.02 -1.25
CA GLY A 158 15.31 18.21 -0.66
C GLY A 158 13.80 18.33 -0.90
N ARG A 159 13.15 17.24 -1.35
CA ARG A 159 11.70 17.20 -1.57
C ARG A 159 10.91 16.93 -0.30
N PHE A 160 11.51 16.21 0.65
CA PHE A 160 10.89 15.88 1.93
C PHE A 160 11.67 16.45 3.09
N ALA A 161 10.96 16.73 4.18
CA ALA A 161 11.57 17.08 5.46
C ALA A 161 12.37 15.91 6.04
N SER A 162 13.42 16.20 6.80
CA SER A 162 14.26 15.19 7.45
C SER A 162 13.53 14.32 8.49
N SER A 163 12.31 14.72 8.86
CA SER A 163 11.40 13.98 9.77
C SER A 163 10.58 12.89 9.08
N VAL A 164 10.58 12.82 7.74
CA VAL A 164 9.82 11.80 7.00
C VAL A 164 10.43 10.40 7.21
N ARG A 165 9.57 9.41 7.35
CA ARG A 165 9.91 7.99 7.61
C ARG A 165 9.07 7.07 6.72
N THR A 166 9.56 5.83 6.62
CA THR A 166 8.87 4.70 5.99
C THR A 166 8.48 3.69 7.05
#